data_f4dd5b3789927df8aa5a05e2589ba25c
#
_entry.id   f4dd5b3789927df8aa5a05e2589ba25c
#
_cell.length_a   1.000
_cell.length_b   1.000
_cell.length_c   1.000
_cell.angle_alpha   90.00
_cell.angle_beta   90.00
_cell.angle_gamma   90.00
#
_symmetry.space_group_name_H-M   'P 1'
#
loop_
_entity.id
_entity.type
_entity.pdbx_description
1 polymer ?
#
loop_
_entity_poly.entity_id
_entity_poly.type
_entity_poly.pdbx_seq_one_letter_code
_entity_poly.pdbx_strand_id
1 'polypeptide(L)'
;MPLKPFEAIVIGSGATGGVATQTLAEAGIRVLVVESGPDLSAQEALGSEPINSMRRVRGLLSGQHRNQAQHPGYWKHNPRLYADERRYPYSTPKDQPFLWTQGRQVGGRSLTWGGITLRLSDLEFKAAERDGHGHSWPISHQDLDAHYSALERQFAIHGNRDGLAQLPDGCTTAPLSFTPEEQQLAAALQGSADIEMIHSRGFSAHQPSPKCPWPPSSSPGSSLKTALSTGRVEVLSGHLAERLLMNRDRSRASGVVVIDQRNGERIKLEAPLVVLCASTIASLRFLLLSERSATEGGFEDPSASLGRHLMDHVSTCRFFQVPSRSGRASLQELDPTSQLSGAGSFFLPFGSLPPQRSGALPFSRGYGLWGAINRFDPPWWLKRNPDCRLGFLIGHGEVLPSHQNRVTLSETVDRWGVPIPHISCRWGTNETAMVAHMHTLMNEAIALGGGEIQPLTDLVMMPLIEPIVGNLEAMKAGAPPPGYYVHELGGAPMGNDENDSVVDSWNRLWRCPNVLVVDGSCWTTSAWQSPTLTMMAITRRACQQALRPENA
;
A
#
# COMPACT_ATOMS: atom_id res chain seq x y z
N MET A 1 -21.41 -30.04 -20.19
CA MET A 1 -22.24 -28.84 -20.02
C MET A 1 -21.39 -27.66 -20.47
N PRO A 2 -21.93 -26.72 -21.25
CA PRO A 2 -21.18 -25.51 -21.53
C PRO A 2 -20.86 -24.81 -20.20
N LEU A 3 -19.61 -24.39 -20.03
CA LEU A 3 -19.20 -23.63 -18.85
C LEU A 3 -20.10 -22.39 -18.76
N LYS A 4 -20.73 -22.18 -17.61
CA LYS A 4 -21.52 -20.96 -17.39
C LYS A 4 -20.59 -19.75 -17.54
N PRO A 5 -21.02 -18.65 -18.18
CA PRO A 5 -20.21 -17.46 -18.35
C PRO A 5 -19.82 -16.86 -16.98
N PHE A 6 -18.71 -16.14 -16.93
CA PHE A 6 -18.37 -15.32 -15.76
C PHE A 6 -19.28 -14.10 -15.69
N GLU A 7 -19.66 -13.71 -14.48
CA GLU A 7 -20.53 -12.57 -14.21
C GLU A 7 -19.71 -11.35 -13.78
N ALA A 8 -18.48 -11.56 -13.32
CA ALA A 8 -17.55 -10.48 -13.00
C ALA A 8 -16.11 -10.85 -13.37
N ILE A 9 -15.34 -9.84 -13.79
CA ILE A 9 -13.89 -9.90 -13.93
C ILE A 9 -13.28 -8.98 -12.87
N VAL A 10 -12.38 -9.53 -12.04
CA VAL A 10 -11.57 -8.77 -11.08
C VAL A 10 -10.15 -8.69 -11.62
N ILE A 11 -9.62 -7.48 -11.85
CA ILE A 11 -8.26 -7.26 -12.37
C ILE A 11 -7.31 -7.01 -11.20
N GLY A 12 -6.43 -7.97 -10.95
CA GLY A 12 -5.51 -7.99 -9.81
C GLY A 12 -6.02 -8.83 -8.65
N SER A 13 -5.11 -9.56 -8.02
CA SER A 13 -5.37 -10.53 -6.95
C SER A 13 -4.82 -10.10 -5.58
N GLY A 14 -4.40 -8.84 -5.45
CA GLY A 14 -3.85 -8.25 -4.24
C GLY A 14 -4.87 -8.09 -3.10
N ALA A 15 -4.60 -7.19 -2.16
CA ALA A 15 -5.46 -6.96 -0.99
C ALA A 15 -6.90 -6.60 -1.38
N THR A 16 -7.09 -5.61 -2.25
CA THR A 16 -8.41 -5.19 -2.76
C THR A 16 -9.03 -6.23 -3.66
N GLY A 17 -8.24 -6.83 -4.58
CA GLY A 17 -8.73 -7.88 -5.47
C GLY A 17 -9.23 -9.13 -4.74
N GLY A 18 -8.54 -9.52 -3.66
CA GLY A 18 -9.00 -10.60 -2.80
C GLY A 18 -10.34 -10.30 -2.13
N VAL A 19 -10.51 -9.08 -1.57
CA VAL A 19 -11.76 -8.63 -0.95
C VAL A 19 -12.89 -8.49 -1.97
N ALA A 20 -12.63 -7.94 -3.17
CA ALA A 20 -13.61 -7.86 -4.25
C ALA A 20 -14.09 -9.27 -4.65
N THR A 21 -13.15 -10.17 -4.91
CA THR A 21 -13.43 -11.55 -5.29
C THR A 21 -14.24 -12.28 -4.24
N GLN A 22 -13.86 -12.14 -2.94
CA GLN A 22 -14.59 -12.73 -1.82
C GLN A 22 -16.03 -12.19 -1.76
N THR A 23 -16.19 -10.87 -1.75
CA THR A 23 -17.50 -10.21 -1.64
C THR A 23 -18.46 -10.67 -2.73
N LEU A 24 -17.98 -10.75 -3.97
CA LEU A 24 -18.79 -11.18 -5.11
C LEU A 24 -19.09 -12.69 -5.08
N ALA A 25 -18.08 -13.52 -4.79
CA ALA A 25 -18.24 -14.98 -4.80
C ALA A 25 -19.14 -15.48 -3.66
N GLU A 26 -19.06 -14.89 -2.46
CA GLU A 26 -19.97 -15.17 -1.34
C GLU A 26 -21.42 -14.79 -1.64
N ALA A 27 -21.62 -13.77 -2.47
CA ALA A 27 -22.95 -13.38 -2.97
C ALA A 27 -23.47 -14.26 -4.13
N GLY A 28 -22.71 -15.29 -4.52
CA GLY A 28 -23.13 -16.25 -5.55
C GLY A 28 -22.64 -15.96 -6.96
N ILE A 29 -21.92 -14.85 -7.19
CA ILE A 29 -21.40 -14.43 -8.50
C ILE A 29 -20.23 -15.32 -8.92
N ARG A 30 -20.18 -15.69 -10.20
CA ARG A 30 -19.01 -16.36 -10.80
C ARG A 30 -17.97 -15.33 -11.22
N VAL A 31 -16.80 -15.41 -10.62
CA VAL A 31 -15.72 -14.42 -10.76
C VAL A 31 -14.52 -15.00 -11.48
N LEU A 32 -14.02 -14.30 -12.49
CA LEU A 32 -12.72 -14.50 -13.09
C LEU A 32 -11.74 -13.48 -12.54
N VAL A 33 -10.68 -13.92 -11.89
CA VAL A 33 -9.59 -13.05 -11.43
C VAL A 33 -8.49 -13.06 -12.48
N VAL A 34 -8.15 -11.91 -13.03
CA VAL A 34 -7.03 -11.73 -13.99
C VAL A 34 -5.82 -11.23 -13.22
N GLU A 35 -4.73 -11.99 -13.22
CA GLU A 35 -3.48 -11.65 -12.55
C GLU A 35 -2.31 -11.64 -13.54
N SER A 36 -1.55 -10.56 -13.57
CA SER A 36 -0.41 -10.42 -14.49
C SER A 36 0.77 -11.30 -14.12
N GLY A 37 0.95 -11.59 -12.85
CA GLY A 37 2.06 -12.42 -12.37
C GLY A 37 1.76 -13.92 -12.34
N PRO A 38 2.77 -14.74 -12.00
CA PRO A 38 2.60 -16.19 -11.85
C PRO A 38 1.80 -16.53 -10.58
N ASP A 39 1.16 -17.69 -10.60
CA ASP A 39 0.67 -18.35 -9.40
C ASP A 39 1.82 -19.14 -8.77
N LEU A 40 2.26 -18.71 -7.59
CA LEU A 40 3.35 -19.32 -6.84
C LEU A 40 2.78 -20.12 -5.66
N SER A 41 3.32 -21.30 -5.41
CA SER A 41 3.07 -21.97 -4.13
C SER A 41 3.65 -21.15 -2.96
N ALA A 42 3.15 -21.35 -1.74
CA ALA A 42 3.67 -20.66 -0.58
C ALA A 42 5.17 -20.90 -0.37
N GLN A 43 5.64 -22.13 -0.62
CA GLN A 43 7.06 -22.47 -0.55
C GLN A 43 7.91 -21.69 -1.57
N GLU A 44 7.40 -21.52 -2.79
CA GLU A 44 8.09 -20.74 -3.83
C GLU A 44 8.08 -19.25 -3.54
N ALA A 45 6.97 -18.73 -3.01
CA ALA A 45 6.80 -17.31 -2.68
C ALA A 45 7.63 -16.89 -1.46
N LEU A 46 7.62 -17.68 -0.39
CA LEU A 46 8.37 -17.37 0.83
C LEU A 46 9.86 -17.73 0.69
N GLY A 47 10.16 -18.89 0.09
CA GLY A 47 11.53 -19.35 -0.13
C GLY A 47 12.28 -19.64 1.17
N SER A 48 13.60 -19.71 1.07
CA SER A 48 14.52 -19.80 2.22
C SER A 48 15.58 -18.71 2.14
N GLU A 49 16.03 -18.20 3.28
CA GLU A 49 16.90 -17.02 3.32
C GLU A 49 18.22 -17.19 2.55
N PRO A 50 18.97 -18.31 2.58
CA PRO A 50 20.18 -18.47 1.77
C PRO A 50 19.92 -18.33 0.27
N ILE A 51 18.82 -18.93 -0.21
CA ILE A 51 18.42 -18.87 -1.63
C ILE A 51 17.93 -17.46 -2.00
N ASN A 52 17.16 -16.83 -1.11
CA ASN A 52 16.65 -15.48 -1.32
C ASN A 52 17.78 -14.46 -1.41
N SER A 53 18.81 -14.56 -0.55
CA SER A 53 20.00 -13.71 -0.58
C SER A 53 20.75 -13.81 -1.90
N MET A 54 20.99 -15.03 -2.41
CA MET A 54 21.62 -15.22 -3.72
C MET A 54 20.77 -14.60 -4.86
N ARG A 55 19.45 -14.78 -4.81
CA ARG A 55 18.52 -14.20 -5.79
C ARG A 55 18.52 -12.67 -5.76
N ARG A 56 18.61 -12.04 -4.57
CA ARG A 56 18.67 -10.57 -4.42
C ARG A 56 19.91 -10.01 -5.11
N VAL A 57 21.08 -10.57 -4.82
CA VAL A 57 22.35 -10.16 -5.45
C VAL A 57 22.29 -10.35 -6.97
N ARG A 58 21.83 -11.51 -7.44
CA ARG A 58 21.69 -11.77 -8.88
C ARG A 58 20.71 -10.79 -9.54
N GLY A 59 19.56 -10.50 -8.91
CA GLY A 59 18.55 -9.57 -9.41
C GLY A 59 19.10 -8.16 -9.57
N LEU A 60 19.90 -7.70 -8.61
CA LEU A 60 20.58 -6.40 -8.66
C LEU A 60 21.62 -6.35 -9.79
N LEU A 61 22.53 -7.32 -9.84
CA LEU A 61 23.63 -7.35 -10.83
C LEU A 61 23.12 -7.51 -12.26
N SER A 62 22.04 -8.26 -12.47
CA SER A 62 21.43 -8.45 -13.79
C SER A 62 20.60 -7.26 -14.29
N GLY A 63 20.39 -6.23 -13.46
CA GLY A 63 19.50 -5.11 -13.73
C GLY A 63 18.01 -5.45 -13.66
N GLN A 64 17.66 -6.63 -13.17
CA GLN A 64 16.28 -7.10 -13.03
C GLN A 64 15.52 -6.32 -11.95
N HIS A 65 16.20 -5.89 -10.90
CA HIS A 65 15.60 -5.29 -9.70
C HIS A 65 16.36 -4.05 -9.22
N ARG A 66 16.84 -3.17 -10.11
CA ARG A 66 17.65 -2.00 -9.72
C ARG A 66 16.88 -1.02 -8.84
N ASN A 67 15.66 -0.66 -9.24
CA ASN A 67 14.80 0.23 -8.47
C ASN A 67 14.16 -0.50 -7.30
N GLN A 68 13.73 -1.75 -7.47
CA GLN A 68 13.15 -2.56 -6.40
C GLN A 68 14.13 -2.72 -5.23
N ALA A 69 15.42 -2.87 -5.51
CA ALA A 69 16.46 -3.05 -4.50
C ALA A 69 16.75 -1.77 -3.67
N GLN A 70 16.26 -0.61 -4.10
CA GLN A 70 16.34 0.62 -3.31
C GLN A 70 15.31 0.65 -2.17
N HIS A 71 14.27 -0.20 -2.24
CA HIS A 71 13.28 -0.32 -1.18
C HIS A 71 13.74 -1.33 -0.11
N PRO A 72 13.71 -1.00 1.20
CA PRO A 72 14.18 -1.88 2.27
C PRO A 72 13.49 -3.25 2.30
N GLY A 73 12.21 -3.31 1.97
CA GLY A 73 11.43 -4.55 1.90
C GLY A 73 11.99 -5.58 0.92
N TYR A 74 12.66 -5.15 -0.15
CA TYR A 74 13.32 -6.07 -1.08
C TYR A 74 14.37 -6.95 -0.38
N TRP A 75 15.10 -6.41 0.58
CA TRP A 75 16.13 -7.12 1.32
C TRP A 75 15.58 -8.06 2.39
N LYS A 76 14.29 -7.93 2.70
CA LYS A 76 13.59 -8.78 3.67
C LYS A 76 12.87 -9.97 2.99
N HIS A 77 12.32 -9.77 1.80
CA HIS A 77 11.45 -10.75 1.14
C HIS A 77 12.15 -11.52 0.02
N ASN A 78 11.49 -12.56 -0.49
CA ASN A 78 11.94 -13.28 -1.66
C ASN A 78 11.86 -12.37 -2.91
N PRO A 79 12.95 -12.18 -3.68
CA PRO A 79 12.94 -11.35 -4.89
C PRO A 79 11.95 -11.77 -5.97
N ARG A 80 11.46 -13.02 -5.95
CA ARG A 80 10.39 -13.46 -6.87
C ARG A 80 9.06 -12.73 -6.69
N LEU A 81 8.88 -12.07 -5.53
CA LEU A 81 7.70 -11.25 -5.23
C LEU A 81 7.78 -9.84 -5.84
N TYR A 82 8.88 -9.49 -6.47
CA TYR A 82 9.12 -8.20 -7.10
C TYR A 82 9.19 -8.35 -8.62
N ALA A 83 8.65 -7.36 -9.34
CA ALA A 83 8.61 -7.39 -10.79
C ALA A 83 10.01 -7.29 -11.41
N ASP A 84 10.22 -7.99 -12.51
CA ASP A 84 11.39 -7.78 -13.39
C ASP A 84 11.21 -6.48 -14.17
N GLU A 85 11.97 -5.43 -13.82
CA GLU A 85 11.89 -4.09 -14.40
C GLU A 85 12.18 -4.06 -15.91
N ARG A 86 12.91 -5.07 -16.42
CA ARG A 86 13.19 -5.20 -17.87
C ARG A 86 11.95 -5.67 -18.64
N ARG A 87 11.03 -6.36 -17.94
CA ARG A 87 9.76 -6.84 -18.51
C ARG A 87 8.63 -5.84 -18.32
N TYR A 88 8.67 -5.10 -17.21
CA TYR A 88 7.64 -4.14 -16.80
C TYR A 88 8.27 -2.76 -16.57
N PRO A 89 8.84 -2.17 -17.63
CA PRO A 89 9.50 -0.88 -17.52
C PRO A 89 8.48 0.25 -17.26
N TYR A 90 9.00 1.34 -16.73
CA TYR A 90 8.34 2.64 -16.63
C TYR A 90 9.37 3.74 -16.87
N SER A 91 8.92 4.96 -17.04
CA SER A 91 9.81 6.12 -17.21
C SER A 91 9.43 7.25 -16.26
N THR A 92 10.41 8.11 -15.97
CA THR A 92 10.26 9.31 -15.16
C THR A 92 11.03 10.46 -15.83
N PRO A 93 10.71 11.73 -15.53
CA PRO A 93 11.62 12.83 -15.88
C PRO A 93 13.00 12.61 -15.26
N LYS A 94 14.06 13.09 -15.93
CA LYS A 94 15.46 12.86 -15.50
C LYS A 94 15.78 13.40 -14.11
N ASP A 95 15.14 14.49 -13.72
CA ASP A 95 15.33 15.23 -12.48
C ASP A 95 14.26 14.91 -11.41
N GLN A 96 13.33 13.99 -11.71
CA GLN A 96 12.22 13.62 -10.83
C GLN A 96 12.10 12.08 -10.73
N PRO A 97 13.03 11.41 -10.05
CA PRO A 97 12.97 9.97 -9.90
C PRO A 97 11.73 9.55 -9.11
N PHE A 98 11.11 8.45 -9.53
CA PHE A 98 10.03 7.77 -8.82
C PHE A 98 10.42 6.31 -8.61
N LEU A 99 10.30 5.81 -7.38
CA LEU A 99 10.70 4.45 -7.02
C LEU A 99 9.48 3.52 -7.01
N TRP A 100 9.03 3.10 -8.17
CA TRP A 100 7.86 2.23 -8.24
C TRP A 100 8.18 0.78 -7.86
N THR A 101 7.79 0.39 -6.66
CA THR A 101 7.87 -1.00 -6.18
C THR A 101 6.65 -1.79 -6.65
N GLN A 102 6.88 -2.81 -7.48
CA GLN A 102 5.83 -3.61 -8.11
C GLN A 102 5.85 -5.05 -7.60
N GLY A 103 4.70 -5.56 -7.16
CA GLY A 103 4.48 -6.99 -6.90
C GLY A 103 3.64 -7.58 -8.03
N ARG A 104 4.16 -8.58 -8.75
CA ARG A 104 3.45 -9.23 -9.86
C ARG A 104 3.47 -10.74 -9.68
N GLN A 105 2.56 -11.21 -8.88
CA GLN A 105 2.23 -12.61 -8.60
C GLN A 105 0.83 -12.67 -7.98
N VAL A 106 0.21 -13.84 -7.96
CA VAL A 106 -1.04 -14.04 -7.22
C VAL A 106 -0.84 -13.62 -5.77
N GLY A 107 -1.70 -12.72 -5.30
CA GLY A 107 -1.59 -12.07 -4.00
C GLY A 107 -0.94 -10.67 -4.03
N GLY A 108 -0.24 -10.30 -5.10
CA GLY A 108 0.35 -8.97 -5.27
C GLY A 108 1.19 -8.51 -4.07
N ARG A 109 1.16 -7.22 -3.77
CA ARG A 109 1.90 -6.62 -2.65
C ARG A 109 1.36 -7.02 -1.25
N SER A 110 0.23 -7.71 -1.15
CA SER A 110 -0.23 -8.26 0.14
C SER A 110 0.72 -9.33 0.70
N LEU A 111 1.68 -9.81 -0.10
CA LEU A 111 2.75 -10.72 0.33
C LEU A 111 3.99 -10.02 0.89
N THR A 112 4.10 -8.69 0.73
CA THR A 112 5.29 -7.92 1.07
C THR A 112 5.03 -6.69 1.94
N TRP A 113 3.78 -6.41 2.31
CA TRP A 113 3.42 -5.25 3.13
C TRP A 113 3.64 -5.47 4.63
N GLY A 114 3.61 -4.39 5.40
CA GLY A 114 3.81 -4.43 6.85
C GLY A 114 2.61 -4.95 7.65
N GLY A 115 1.44 -5.09 7.05
CA GLY A 115 0.23 -5.57 7.74
C GLY A 115 -0.36 -4.58 8.75
N ILE A 116 -0.04 -3.29 8.62
CA ILE A 116 -0.60 -2.20 9.44
C ILE A 116 -1.98 -1.83 8.91
N THR A 117 -2.96 -1.71 9.80
CA THR A 117 -4.37 -1.49 9.45
C THR A 117 -4.96 -0.36 10.28
N LEU A 118 -4.85 0.87 9.80
CA LEU A 118 -5.38 2.06 10.43
C LEU A 118 -6.64 2.53 9.70
N ARG A 119 -7.63 3.04 10.45
CA ARG A 119 -8.82 3.68 9.89
C ARG A 119 -8.52 5.14 9.57
N LEU A 120 -9.05 5.65 8.47
CA LEU A 120 -9.13 7.10 8.26
C LEU A 120 -10.22 7.69 9.14
N SER A 121 -10.02 8.93 9.58
CA SER A 121 -11.02 9.73 10.30
C SER A 121 -11.70 10.74 9.38
N ASP A 122 -12.73 11.43 9.89
CA ASP A 122 -13.34 12.55 9.16
C ASP A 122 -12.37 13.74 9.01
N LEU A 123 -11.25 13.77 9.76
CA LEU A 123 -10.21 14.75 9.52
C LEU A 123 -9.59 14.61 8.13
N GLU A 124 -9.40 13.40 7.66
CA GLU A 124 -8.86 13.10 6.33
C GLU A 124 -9.95 13.19 5.26
N PHE A 125 -11.14 12.64 5.50
CA PHE A 125 -12.25 12.70 4.53
C PHE A 125 -12.69 14.14 4.22
N LYS A 126 -12.64 15.04 5.20
CA LYS A 126 -13.02 16.47 5.07
C LYS A 126 -11.82 17.40 4.91
N ALA A 127 -10.65 16.87 4.61
CA ALA A 127 -9.43 17.67 4.57
C ALA A 127 -9.47 18.76 3.48
N ALA A 128 -9.91 18.41 2.27
CA ALA A 128 -10.03 19.37 1.15
C ALA A 128 -11.07 20.47 1.43
N GLU A 129 -12.15 20.17 2.16
CA GLU A 129 -13.13 21.17 2.59
C GLU A 129 -12.54 22.21 3.56
N ARG A 130 -11.57 21.77 4.39
CA ARG A 130 -10.95 22.65 5.39
C ARG A 130 -9.84 23.53 4.84
N ASP A 131 -9.04 23.01 3.92
CA ASP A 131 -7.82 23.67 3.46
C ASP A 131 -7.81 24.04 1.97
N GLY A 132 -8.80 23.60 1.21
CA GLY A 132 -8.94 23.90 -0.21
C GLY A 132 -7.96 23.15 -1.12
N HIS A 133 -7.23 22.15 -0.61
CA HIS A 133 -6.30 21.35 -1.41
C HIS A 133 -6.92 20.06 -1.90
N GLY A 134 -7.00 19.88 -3.23
CA GLY A 134 -7.53 18.69 -3.89
C GLY A 134 -9.06 18.65 -3.97
N HIS A 135 -9.61 17.45 -4.13
CA HIS A 135 -11.04 17.19 -4.23
C HIS A 135 -11.58 16.64 -2.90
N SER A 136 -12.79 17.08 -2.53
CA SER A 136 -13.49 16.52 -1.36
C SER A 136 -13.87 15.07 -1.62
N TRP A 137 -13.74 14.23 -0.60
CA TRP A 137 -14.27 12.88 -0.66
C TRP A 137 -15.81 12.93 -0.67
N PRO A 138 -16.49 12.17 -1.54
CA PRO A 138 -17.95 12.07 -1.54
C PRO A 138 -18.47 11.09 -0.47
N ILE A 139 -17.60 10.60 0.40
CA ILE A 139 -17.89 9.65 1.48
C ILE A 139 -17.21 10.12 2.77
N SER A 140 -17.70 9.60 3.89
CA SER A 140 -17.22 9.89 5.24
C SER A 140 -16.71 8.64 5.96
N HIS A 141 -16.17 8.80 7.16
CA HIS A 141 -15.84 7.68 8.04
C HIS A 141 -17.06 6.78 8.31
N GLN A 142 -18.23 7.37 8.51
CA GLN A 142 -19.48 6.65 8.80
C GLN A 142 -19.88 5.71 7.65
N ASP A 143 -19.67 6.10 6.39
CA ASP A 143 -19.96 5.27 5.21
C ASP A 143 -19.10 4.00 5.16
N LEU A 144 -17.95 4.01 5.82
CA LEU A 144 -17.01 2.89 5.84
C LEU A 144 -16.98 2.11 7.17
N ASP A 145 -17.55 2.62 8.26
CA ASP A 145 -17.42 2.03 9.60
C ASP A 145 -17.85 0.55 9.66
N ALA A 146 -18.99 0.21 9.08
CA ALA A 146 -19.47 -1.18 9.02
C ALA A 146 -18.54 -2.09 8.22
N HIS A 147 -17.90 -1.56 7.16
CA HIS A 147 -16.96 -2.29 6.31
C HIS A 147 -15.61 -2.46 6.99
N TYR A 148 -15.09 -1.44 7.67
CA TYR A 148 -13.91 -1.54 8.53
C TYR A 148 -14.11 -2.61 9.59
N SER A 149 -15.20 -2.52 10.36
CA SER A 149 -15.53 -3.44 11.44
C SER A 149 -15.66 -4.90 10.98
N ALA A 150 -16.22 -5.11 9.78
CA ALA A 150 -16.32 -6.45 9.20
C ALA A 150 -14.95 -7.03 8.85
N LEU A 151 -14.07 -6.23 8.23
CA LEU A 151 -12.72 -6.64 7.84
C LEU A 151 -11.82 -6.88 9.06
N GLU A 152 -11.87 -6.01 10.06
CA GLU A 152 -11.09 -6.15 11.30
C GLU A 152 -11.46 -7.45 12.05
N ARG A 153 -12.75 -7.77 12.14
CA ARG A 153 -13.20 -9.06 12.70
C ARG A 153 -12.77 -10.25 11.86
N GLN A 154 -12.94 -10.15 10.52
CA GLN A 154 -12.55 -11.22 9.60
C GLN A 154 -11.06 -11.55 9.69
N PHE A 155 -10.23 -10.52 9.79
CA PHE A 155 -8.78 -10.66 9.82
C PHE A 155 -8.20 -10.79 11.23
N ALA A 156 -9.04 -10.76 12.28
CA ALA A 156 -8.63 -10.79 13.68
C ALA A 156 -7.53 -9.76 13.99
N ILE A 157 -7.74 -8.50 13.55
CA ILE A 157 -6.80 -7.42 13.73
C ILE A 157 -6.56 -7.14 15.21
N HIS A 158 -5.28 -7.09 15.60
CA HIS A 158 -4.86 -6.67 16.92
C HIS A 158 -4.78 -5.15 17.01
N GLY A 159 -5.12 -4.60 18.18
CA GLY A 159 -5.03 -3.16 18.43
C GLY A 159 -5.72 -2.77 19.72
N ASN A 160 -5.53 -1.52 20.14
CA ASN A 160 -6.16 -0.96 21.32
C ASN A 160 -7.25 0.06 20.92
N ARG A 161 -8.08 0.42 21.88
CA ARG A 161 -9.00 1.56 21.79
C ARG A 161 -8.34 2.73 22.51
N ASP A 162 -7.89 3.70 21.74
CA ASP A 162 -7.08 4.81 22.23
C ASP A 162 -7.91 6.11 22.36
N GLY A 163 -9.12 6.14 21.78
CA GLY A 163 -10.04 7.29 21.85
C GLY A 163 -9.57 8.53 21.09
N LEU A 164 -8.70 8.36 20.09
CA LEU A 164 -8.09 9.46 19.35
C LEU A 164 -8.98 9.91 18.19
N ALA A 165 -9.24 11.20 18.07
CA ALA A 165 -10.05 11.76 17.00
C ALA A 165 -9.42 11.53 15.61
N GLN A 166 -8.09 11.59 15.51
CA GLN A 166 -7.34 11.37 14.26
C GLN A 166 -7.13 9.88 13.93
N LEU A 167 -7.52 8.96 14.83
CA LEU A 167 -7.39 7.52 14.62
C LEU A 167 -8.57 6.78 15.26
N PRO A 168 -9.73 6.73 14.59
CA PRO A 168 -10.94 6.14 15.14
C PRO A 168 -10.74 4.71 15.62
N ASP A 169 -11.36 4.36 16.74
CA ASP A 169 -11.32 3.03 17.31
C ASP A 169 -12.02 2.00 16.42
N GLY A 170 -11.51 0.78 16.44
CA GLY A 170 -11.98 -0.33 15.62
C GLY A 170 -12.51 -1.52 16.41
N CYS A 171 -12.91 -2.56 15.68
CA CYS A 171 -13.29 -3.88 16.21
C CYS A 171 -12.07 -4.80 16.29
N THR A 172 -11.08 -4.42 17.11
CA THR A 172 -9.81 -5.13 17.23
C THR A 172 -9.83 -6.16 18.36
N THR A 173 -8.96 -7.17 18.26
CA THR A 173 -8.57 -8.05 19.37
C THR A 173 -7.54 -7.34 20.27
N ALA A 174 -7.19 -7.95 21.41
CA ALA A 174 -6.22 -7.35 22.32
C ALA A 174 -4.90 -6.96 21.62
N PRO A 175 -4.29 -5.82 21.97
CA PRO A 175 -3.01 -5.40 21.42
C PRO A 175 -1.90 -6.36 21.83
N LEU A 176 -0.83 -6.41 21.05
CA LEU A 176 0.39 -7.13 21.43
C LEU A 176 1.18 -6.31 22.43
N SER A 177 1.78 -6.97 23.42
CA SER A 177 2.54 -6.29 24.48
C SER A 177 3.73 -5.52 23.94
N PHE A 178 4.03 -4.37 24.54
CA PHE A 178 5.27 -3.65 24.31
C PHE A 178 6.48 -4.44 24.83
N THR A 179 7.62 -4.31 24.16
CA THR A 179 8.91 -4.78 24.70
C THR A 179 9.28 -3.97 25.95
N PRO A 180 10.19 -4.46 26.81
CA PRO A 180 10.64 -3.70 27.99
C PRO A 180 11.20 -2.31 27.62
N GLU A 181 11.89 -2.20 26.48
CA GLU A 181 12.42 -0.94 25.97
C GLU A 181 11.32 0.00 25.45
N GLU A 182 10.29 -0.56 24.79
CA GLU A 182 9.09 0.20 24.36
C GLU A 182 8.26 0.68 25.56
N GLN A 183 8.12 -0.14 26.61
CA GLN A 183 7.47 0.27 27.87
C GLN A 183 8.19 1.45 28.52
N GLN A 184 9.54 1.44 28.49
CA GLN A 184 10.32 2.58 28.98
C GLN A 184 10.07 3.84 28.17
N LEU A 185 10.06 3.74 26.84
CA LEU A 185 9.76 4.87 25.96
C LEU A 185 8.35 5.40 26.24
N ALA A 186 7.35 4.52 26.32
CA ALA A 186 5.97 4.89 26.62
C ALA A 186 5.86 5.63 27.96
N ALA A 187 6.52 5.14 29.00
CA ALA A 187 6.54 5.78 30.32
C ALA A 187 7.21 7.16 30.29
N ALA A 188 8.31 7.31 29.52
CA ALA A 188 8.99 8.57 29.37
C ALA A 188 8.16 9.62 28.62
N LEU A 189 7.34 9.19 27.67
CA LEU A 189 6.47 10.08 26.87
C LEU A 189 5.18 10.49 27.60
N GLN A 190 4.72 9.76 28.63
CA GLN A 190 3.51 10.09 29.41
C GLN A 190 3.53 11.50 30.03
N GLY A 191 4.71 12.06 30.25
CA GLY A 191 4.87 13.43 30.76
C GLY A 191 4.92 14.51 29.67
N SER A 192 4.96 14.13 28.41
CA SER A 192 4.96 15.06 27.28
C SER A 192 3.54 15.43 26.90
N ALA A 193 3.25 16.74 26.78
CA ALA A 193 1.92 17.22 26.40
C ALA A 193 1.58 16.94 24.91
N ASP A 194 2.60 16.70 24.08
CA ASP A 194 2.48 16.72 22.63
C ASP A 194 2.75 15.36 21.96
N ILE A 195 3.29 14.38 22.70
CA ILE A 195 3.67 13.08 22.14
C ILE A 195 2.98 11.97 22.92
N GLU A 196 2.05 11.27 22.28
CA GLU A 196 1.39 10.09 22.81
C GLU A 196 1.89 8.84 22.09
N MET A 197 2.14 7.75 22.82
CA MET A 197 2.54 6.48 22.25
C MET A 197 1.41 5.46 22.39
N ILE A 198 0.99 4.90 21.26
CA ILE A 198 -0.06 3.88 21.19
C ILE A 198 0.46 2.57 20.62
N HIS A 199 -0.24 1.48 20.89
CA HIS A 199 -0.02 0.22 20.18
C HIS A 199 -0.38 0.35 18.71
N SER A 200 0.42 -0.23 17.83
CA SER A 200 0.04 -0.33 16.43
C SER A 200 -1.19 -1.22 16.27
N ARG A 201 -1.92 -1.01 15.17
CA ARG A 201 -3.08 -1.82 14.80
C ARG A 201 -2.76 -2.60 13.53
N GLY A 202 -2.95 -3.92 13.57
CA GLY A 202 -2.59 -4.74 12.40
C GLY A 202 -2.57 -6.24 12.67
N PHE A 203 -1.93 -6.92 11.75
CA PHE A 203 -1.69 -8.36 11.84
C PHE A 203 -0.50 -8.67 12.74
N SER A 204 -0.58 -9.77 13.49
CA SER A 204 0.57 -10.34 14.20
C SER A 204 1.57 -10.98 13.24
N ALA A 205 2.78 -11.27 13.71
CA ALA A 205 3.76 -12.03 12.96
C ALA A 205 3.22 -13.42 12.63
N HIS A 206 3.55 -13.93 11.44
CA HIS A 206 3.10 -15.23 10.97
C HIS A 206 4.26 -16.22 10.92
N GLN A 207 4.04 -17.41 11.47
CA GLN A 207 4.93 -18.56 11.31
C GLN A 207 4.27 -19.56 10.35
N PRO A 208 4.85 -19.79 9.15
CA PRO A 208 4.31 -20.73 8.21
C PRO A 208 4.21 -22.15 8.78
N SER A 209 3.10 -22.82 8.53
CA SER A 209 2.89 -24.24 8.89
C SER A 209 2.20 -24.97 7.75
N PRO A 210 2.23 -26.33 7.72
CA PRO A 210 1.53 -27.08 6.67
C PRO A 210 0.03 -26.78 6.55
N LYS A 211 -0.63 -26.42 7.68
CA LYS A 211 -2.05 -26.08 7.69
C LYS A 211 -2.31 -24.60 7.35
N CYS A 212 -1.33 -23.73 7.58
CA CYS A 212 -1.41 -22.29 7.32
C CYS A 212 -0.11 -21.82 6.66
N PRO A 213 0.13 -22.18 5.37
CA PRO A 213 1.40 -21.86 4.72
C PRO A 213 1.52 -20.39 4.34
N TRP A 214 0.39 -19.70 4.11
CA TRP A 214 0.35 -18.29 3.74
C TRP A 214 0.12 -17.38 4.95
N PRO A 215 0.76 -16.20 5.00
CA PRO A 215 0.44 -15.19 6.00
C PRO A 215 -1.05 -14.80 5.95
N PRO A 216 -1.77 -14.76 7.09
CA PRO A 216 -3.16 -14.28 7.14
C PRO A 216 -3.33 -12.84 6.62
N SER A 217 -2.28 -12.03 6.67
CA SER A 217 -2.23 -10.69 6.09
C SER A 217 -2.24 -10.68 4.56
N SER A 218 -1.93 -11.80 3.91
CA SER A 218 -1.91 -11.90 2.45
C SER A 218 -3.28 -12.32 1.88
N SER A 219 -3.57 -11.86 0.67
CA SER A 219 -4.78 -12.26 -0.06
C SER A 219 -4.88 -13.79 -0.23
N PRO A 220 -3.82 -14.54 -0.64
CA PRO A 220 -3.86 -16.00 -0.69
C PRO A 220 -4.02 -16.69 0.68
N GLY A 221 -3.67 -16.03 1.76
CA GLY A 221 -3.85 -16.56 3.12
C GLY A 221 -5.22 -16.25 3.73
N SER A 222 -5.98 -15.33 3.16
CA SER A 222 -7.24 -14.81 3.72
C SER A 222 -8.35 -14.70 2.66
N SER A 223 -8.61 -13.51 2.14
CA SER A 223 -9.79 -13.21 1.31
C SER A 223 -9.86 -14.01 0.02
N LEU A 224 -8.76 -14.13 -0.75
CA LEU A 224 -8.76 -14.94 -1.96
C LEU A 224 -8.94 -16.44 -1.65
N LYS A 225 -8.31 -16.93 -0.58
CA LYS A 225 -8.52 -18.32 -0.10
C LYS A 225 -10.01 -18.59 0.18
N THR A 226 -10.67 -17.69 0.90
CA THR A 226 -12.10 -17.78 1.20
C THR A 226 -12.93 -17.75 -0.07
N ALA A 227 -12.63 -16.85 -0.99
CA ALA A 227 -13.29 -16.75 -2.28
C ALA A 227 -13.18 -18.05 -3.09
N LEU A 228 -11.98 -18.64 -3.20
CA LEU A 228 -11.74 -19.89 -3.90
C LEU A 228 -12.53 -21.05 -3.28
N SER A 229 -12.71 -21.08 -1.96
CA SER A 229 -13.47 -22.14 -1.27
C SER A 229 -14.96 -22.17 -1.64
N THR A 230 -15.51 -21.09 -2.23
CA THR A 230 -16.89 -21.06 -2.73
C THR A 230 -17.12 -21.90 -3.99
N GLY A 231 -16.04 -22.30 -4.69
CA GLY A 231 -16.11 -22.98 -5.97
C GLY A 231 -16.61 -22.11 -7.15
N ARG A 232 -16.69 -20.79 -6.97
CA ARG A 232 -17.20 -19.81 -7.95
C ARG A 232 -16.11 -18.95 -8.59
N VAL A 233 -14.86 -19.15 -8.21
CA VAL A 233 -13.73 -18.31 -8.60
C VAL A 233 -12.75 -19.12 -9.45
N GLU A 234 -12.30 -18.49 -10.54
CA GLU A 234 -11.18 -18.96 -11.34
C GLU A 234 -10.11 -17.87 -11.40
N VAL A 235 -8.83 -18.26 -11.29
CA VAL A 235 -7.69 -17.32 -11.37
C VAL A 235 -6.94 -17.56 -12.67
N LEU A 236 -6.91 -16.55 -13.52
CA LEU A 236 -6.19 -16.52 -14.77
C LEU A 236 -4.85 -15.78 -14.56
N SER A 237 -3.82 -16.51 -14.14
CA SER A 237 -2.48 -15.98 -13.90
C SER A 237 -1.65 -15.84 -15.17
N GLY A 238 -0.62 -14.97 -15.15
CA GLY A 238 0.24 -14.73 -16.30
C GLY A 238 -0.42 -13.94 -17.44
N HIS A 239 -1.55 -13.28 -17.18
CA HIS A 239 -2.30 -12.48 -18.15
C HIS A 239 -2.35 -11.02 -17.74
N LEU A 240 -1.79 -10.15 -18.58
CA LEU A 240 -1.78 -8.70 -18.36
C LEU A 240 -3.07 -8.08 -18.90
N ALA A 241 -3.87 -7.48 -18.05
CA ALA A 241 -5.01 -6.68 -18.51
C ALA A 241 -4.50 -5.43 -19.24
N GLU A 242 -4.91 -5.28 -20.50
CA GLU A 242 -4.49 -4.19 -21.38
C GLU A 242 -5.46 -3.02 -21.35
N ARG A 243 -6.75 -3.27 -21.62
CA ARG A 243 -7.78 -2.25 -21.72
C ARG A 243 -9.19 -2.82 -21.57
N LEU A 244 -10.18 -1.94 -21.40
CA LEU A 244 -11.59 -2.29 -21.46
C LEU A 244 -12.01 -2.73 -22.88
N LEU A 245 -12.95 -3.64 -22.93
CA LEU A 245 -13.73 -3.97 -24.11
C LEU A 245 -15.08 -3.29 -23.97
N MET A 246 -15.33 -2.26 -24.80
CA MET A 246 -16.55 -1.49 -24.73
C MET A 246 -17.65 -2.09 -25.59
N ASN A 247 -18.92 -1.89 -25.20
CA ASN A 247 -20.08 -2.15 -26.03
C ASN A 247 -20.15 -1.13 -27.19
N ARG A 248 -21.08 -1.33 -28.11
CA ARG A 248 -21.16 -0.56 -29.36
C ARG A 248 -21.42 0.94 -29.15
N ASP A 249 -22.19 1.31 -28.14
CA ASP A 249 -22.55 2.70 -27.81
C ASP A 249 -21.59 3.34 -26.79
N ARG A 250 -20.56 2.61 -26.33
CA ARG A 250 -19.52 3.03 -25.38
C ARG A 250 -20.04 3.41 -23.99
N SER A 251 -21.25 3.03 -23.65
CA SER A 251 -21.87 3.34 -22.35
C SER A 251 -21.52 2.32 -21.26
N ARG A 252 -21.06 1.12 -21.66
CA ARG A 252 -20.73 0.03 -20.74
C ARG A 252 -19.55 -0.79 -21.25
N ALA A 253 -18.77 -1.36 -20.34
CA ALA A 253 -17.83 -2.40 -20.68
C ALA A 253 -18.55 -3.73 -20.92
N SER A 254 -18.20 -4.44 -21.98
CA SER A 254 -18.60 -5.83 -22.22
C SER A 254 -17.57 -6.83 -21.64
N GLY A 255 -16.41 -6.32 -21.22
CA GLY A 255 -15.32 -7.11 -20.66
C GLY A 255 -13.98 -6.41 -20.75
N VAL A 256 -12.92 -7.18 -20.91
CA VAL A 256 -11.54 -6.69 -20.99
C VAL A 256 -10.74 -7.42 -22.07
N VAL A 257 -9.72 -6.74 -22.59
CA VAL A 257 -8.67 -7.35 -23.40
C VAL A 257 -7.49 -7.66 -22.51
N VAL A 258 -7.01 -8.88 -22.54
CA VAL A 258 -5.83 -9.34 -21.80
C VAL A 258 -4.76 -9.86 -22.75
N ILE A 259 -3.50 -9.80 -22.33
CA ILE A 259 -2.37 -10.33 -23.07
C ILE A 259 -1.86 -11.58 -22.35
N ASP A 260 -1.86 -12.74 -23.01
CA ASP A 260 -1.11 -13.90 -22.53
C ASP A 260 0.39 -13.60 -22.65
N GLN A 261 1.04 -13.47 -21.52
CA GLN A 261 2.44 -13.04 -21.48
C GLN A 261 3.44 -14.08 -21.96
N ARG A 262 2.99 -15.31 -22.24
CA ARG A 262 3.83 -16.40 -22.78
C ARG A 262 4.08 -16.21 -24.27
N ASN A 263 3.05 -15.83 -25.02
CA ASN A 263 3.06 -15.74 -26.47
C ASN A 263 2.72 -14.35 -27.02
N GLY A 264 2.22 -13.41 -26.18
CA GLY A 264 1.81 -12.07 -26.59
C GLY A 264 0.42 -12.00 -27.24
N GLU A 265 -0.35 -13.07 -27.21
CA GLU A 265 -1.69 -13.12 -27.78
C GLU A 265 -2.67 -12.27 -26.98
N ARG A 266 -3.51 -11.51 -27.68
CA ARG A 266 -4.59 -10.72 -27.08
C ARG A 266 -5.89 -11.51 -27.07
N ILE A 267 -6.43 -11.71 -25.88
CA ILE A 267 -7.64 -12.51 -25.63
C ILE A 267 -8.72 -11.56 -25.12
N LYS A 268 -9.93 -11.65 -25.68
CA LYS A 268 -11.12 -10.93 -25.18
C LYS A 268 -11.79 -11.80 -24.13
N LEU A 269 -12.00 -11.22 -22.95
CA LEU A 269 -12.73 -11.85 -21.85
C LEU A 269 -13.98 -11.03 -21.58
N GLU A 270 -15.15 -11.67 -21.57
CA GLU A 270 -16.43 -10.99 -21.42
C GLU A 270 -17.02 -11.23 -20.03
N ALA A 271 -17.53 -10.16 -19.42
CA ALA A 271 -18.34 -10.19 -18.21
C ALA A 271 -19.10 -8.86 -18.05
N PRO A 272 -20.31 -8.88 -17.47
CA PRO A 272 -21.12 -7.68 -17.28
C PRO A 272 -20.58 -6.71 -16.21
N LEU A 273 -19.70 -7.15 -15.32
CA LEU A 273 -19.08 -6.34 -14.27
C LEU A 273 -17.54 -6.46 -14.34
N VAL A 274 -16.86 -5.33 -14.29
CA VAL A 274 -15.38 -5.27 -14.19
C VAL A 274 -14.99 -4.54 -12.91
N VAL A 275 -14.10 -5.13 -12.11
CA VAL A 275 -13.58 -4.53 -10.87
C VAL A 275 -12.08 -4.37 -10.98
N LEU A 276 -11.61 -3.12 -10.94
CA LEU A 276 -10.20 -2.77 -11.13
C LEU A 276 -9.49 -2.67 -9.77
N CYS A 277 -8.54 -3.58 -9.56
CA CYS A 277 -7.76 -3.78 -8.34
C CYS A 277 -6.26 -3.99 -8.63
N ALA A 278 -5.76 -3.42 -9.75
CA ALA A 278 -4.42 -3.73 -10.27
C ALA A 278 -3.29 -2.96 -9.58
N SER A 279 -3.56 -2.23 -8.51
CA SER A 279 -2.69 -1.25 -7.86
C SER A 279 -2.60 0.07 -8.64
N THR A 280 -2.50 1.19 -7.93
CA THR A 280 -2.71 2.56 -8.43
C THR A 280 -2.12 2.82 -9.82
N ILE A 281 -0.81 2.74 -9.99
CA ILE A 281 -0.17 3.08 -11.27
C ILE A 281 -0.55 2.09 -12.39
N ALA A 282 -0.71 0.80 -12.08
CA ALA A 282 -1.12 -0.19 -13.08
C ALA A 282 -2.59 0.00 -13.48
N SER A 283 -3.46 0.37 -12.53
CA SER A 283 -4.86 0.73 -12.80
C SER A 283 -4.97 1.99 -13.64
N LEU A 284 -4.16 3.01 -13.35
CA LEU A 284 -4.10 4.23 -14.17
C LEU A 284 -3.62 3.94 -15.59
N ARG A 285 -2.58 3.10 -15.76
CA ARG A 285 -2.15 2.66 -17.08
C ARG A 285 -3.29 1.98 -17.85
N PHE A 286 -4.00 1.06 -17.21
CA PHE A 286 -5.14 0.35 -17.79
C PHE A 286 -6.26 1.31 -18.21
N LEU A 287 -6.62 2.28 -17.37
CA LEU A 287 -7.66 3.27 -17.67
C LEU A 287 -7.24 4.20 -18.81
N LEU A 288 -6.02 4.72 -18.79
CA LEU A 288 -5.47 5.58 -19.86
C LEU A 288 -5.40 4.87 -21.21
N LEU A 289 -5.10 3.57 -21.23
CA LEU A 289 -5.15 2.75 -22.45
C LEU A 289 -6.58 2.51 -22.91
N SER A 290 -7.52 2.41 -21.97
CA SER A 290 -8.94 2.22 -22.24
C SER A 290 -9.60 3.49 -22.78
N GLU A 291 -9.22 4.66 -22.28
CA GLU A 291 -9.67 5.96 -22.77
C GLU A 291 -9.16 6.23 -24.20
N ARG A 292 -7.87 5.94 -24.44
CA ARG A 292 -7.19 6.24 -25.70
C ARG A 292 -7.51 5.28 -26.85
N SER A 293 -8.20 4.18 -26.64
CA SER A 293 -8.44 3.17 -27.66
C SER A 293 -9.30 3.69 -28.81
N ALA A 294 -8.67 4.31 -29.83
CA ALA A 294 -9.35 4.90 -30.98
C ALA A 294 -10.00 3.85 -31.91
N THR A 295 -9.47 2.63 -31.99
CA THR A 295 -9.90 1.59 -32.96
C THR A 295 -11.16 0.84 -32.51
N GLU A 296 -11.40 0.72 -31.20
CA GLU A 296 -12.57 0.04 -30.65
C GLU A 296 -13.45 0.99 -29.81
N GLY A 297 -13.08 2.28 -29.74
CA GLY A 297 -13.70 3.31 -28.92
C GLY A 297 -13.49 3.06 -27.43
N GLY A 298 -12.90 4.02 -26.75
CA GLY A 298 -12.72 4.01 -25.30
C GLY A 298 -13.89 4.63 -24.56
N PHE A 299 -13.85 4.61 -23.24
CA PHE A 299 -14.72 5.46 -22.41
C PHE A 299 -14.20 6.92 -22.43
N GLU A 300 -15.05 7.86 -22.04
CA GLU A 300 -14.67 9.27 -21.92
C GLU A 300 -14.50 9.64 -20.44
N ASP A 301 -13.47 10.45 -20.14
CA ASP A 301 -13.30 11.13 -18.85
C ASP A 301 -13.61 12.62 -19.02
N PRO A 302 -14.83 13.10 -18.68
CA PRO A 302 -15.19 14.51 -18.80
C PRO A 302 -14.36 15.43 -17.93
N SER A 303 -13.85 14.93 -16.79
CA SER A 303 -13.10 15.73 -15.82
C SER A 303 -11.67 16.07 -16.27
N ALA A 304 -11.13 15.34 -17.24
CA ALA A 304 -9.73 15.37 -17.61
C ALA A 304 -8.77 15.18 -16.40
N SER A 305 -9.26 14.52 -15.34
CA SER A 305 -8.51 14.26 -14.11
C SER A 305 -7.78 12.91 -14.11
N LEU A 306 -8.10 12.03 -15.06
CA LEU A 306 -7.48 10.72 -15.16
C LEU A 306 -5.95 10.83 -15.28
N GLY A 307 -5.26 10.12 -14.39
CA GLY A 307 -3.81 10.13 -14.28
C GLY A 307 -3.25 11.26 -13.43
N ARG A 308 -4.01 12.30 -13.05
CA ARG A 308 -3.55 13.47 -12.29
C ARG A 308 -3.71 13.27 -10.79
N HIS A 309 -3.05 14.14 -10.00
CA HIS A 309 -3.09 14.08 -8.53
C HIS A 309 -2.52 12.76 -7.96
N LEU A 310 -1.47 12.22 -8.61
CA LEU A 310 -0.74 11.10 -8.03
C LEU A 310 -0.08 11.52 -6.72
N MET A 311 -0.24 10.72 -5.70
CA MET A 311 0.29 10.91 -4.35
C MET A 311 1.03 9.65 -3.89
N ASP A 312 1.89 9.81 -2.90
CA ASP A 312 2.46 8.77 -2.05
C ASP A 312 2.54 9.36 -0.64
N HIS A 313 3.02 8.65 0.36
CA HIS A 313 3.40 9.28 1.62
C HIS A 313 4.82 9.83 1.54
N VAL A 314 5.00 11.11 1.93
CA VAL A 314 6.33 11.62 2.21
C VAL A 314 6.86 10.93 3.47
N SER A 315 8.10 10.46 3.44
CA SER A 315 8.65 9.62 4.50
C SER A 315 10.04 10.07 4.91
N THR A 316 10.41 9.75 6.14
CA THR A 316 11.77 9.86 6.66
C THR A 316 11.95 8.88 7.81
N CYS A 317 13.20 8.63 8.26
CA CYS A 317 13.42 7.73 9.38
C CYS A 317 14.59 8.15 10.28
N ARG A 318 14.60 7.60 11.49
CA ARG A 318 15.71 7.59 12.43
C ARG A 318 15.92 6.19 12.97
N PHE A 319 17.17 5.72 12.92
CA PHE A 319 17.61 4.58 13.70
C PHE A 319 18.24 5.09 15.00
N PHE A 320 18.03 4.35 16.09
CA PHE A 320 18.54 4.72 17.40
C PHE A 320 18.82 3.49 18.25
N GLN A 321 19.64 3.65 19.26
CA GLN A 321 19.89 2.65 20.28
C GLN A 321 19.36 3.14 21.62
N VAL A 322 18.83 2.22 22.42
CA VAL A 322 18.47 2.45 23.82
C VAL A 322 19.20 1.44 24.71
N PRO A 323 19.50 1.76 25.97
CA PRO A 323 20.07 0.81 26.91
C PRO A 323 19.17 -0.43 27.05
N SER A 324 19.78 -1.62 27.04
CA SER A 324 19.04 -2.88 27.20
C SER A 324 18.42 -2.99 28.58
N ARG A 325 17.15 -3.35 28.63
CA ARG A 325 16.41 -3.69 29.87
C ARG A 325 16.15 -5.18 30.01
N SER A 326 16.21 -5.91 28.90
CA SER A 326 15.90 -7.34 28.83
C SER A 326 17.09 -8.26 29.09
N GLY A 327 18.25 -7.72 29.55
CA GLY A 327 19.45 -8.50 29.72
C GLY A 327 20.00 -9.05 28.39
N ARG A 328 20.82 -10.12 28.44
CA ARG A 328 21.44 -10.75 27.26
C ARG A 328 20.51 -11.74 26.53
N ALA A 329 19.22 -11.82 26.87
CA ALA A 329 18.30 -12.72 26.20
C ALA A 329 18.26 -12.45 24.69
N SER A 330 18.46 -13.48 23.89
CA SER A 330 18.37 -13.37 22.42
C SER A 330 16.91 -13.21 22.00
N LEU A 331 16.68 -12.56 20.86
CA LEU A 331 15.34 -12.47 20.24
C LEU A 331 14.72 -13.85 19.97
N GLN A 332 15.53 -14.91 19.89
CA GLN A 332 15.06 -16.29 19.76
C GLN A 332 14.28 -16.80 20.98
N GLU A 333 14.43 -16.14 22.14
CA GLU A 333 13.68 -16.45 23.37
C GLU A 333 12.42 -15.59 23.54
N LEU A 334 12.21 -14.60 22.66
CA LEU A 334 10.98 -13.81 22.66
C LEU A 334 9.85 -14.60 22.00
N ASP A 335 8.68 -14.52 22.62
CA ASP A 335 7.43 -15.01 22.03
C ASP A 335 7.32 -14.54 20.56
N PRO A 336 6.96 -15.42 19.62
CA PRO A 336 6.71 -15.06 18.23
C PRO A 336 5.83 -13.81 18.03
N THR A 337 4.91 -13.56 18.99
CA THR A 337 4.07 -12.35 19.01
C THR A 337 4.87 -11.07 19.26
N SER A 338 6.08 -11.18 19.82
CA SER A 338 6.98 -10.03 20.04
C SER A 338 7.74 -9.59 18.80
N GLN A 339 7.69 -10.35 17.70
CA GLN A 339 8.39 -10.00 16.46
C GLN A 339 7.76 -8.80 15.75
N LEU A 340 8.59 -8.08 14.99
CA LEU A 340 8.15 -6.96 14.18
C LEU A 340 7.05 -7.39 13.20
N SER A 341 5.89 -6.77 13.34
CA SER A 341 4.71 -7.02 12.52
C SER A 341 3.80 -5.80 12.51
N GLY A 342 2.69 -5.85 11.79
CA GLY A 342 1.70 -4.79 11.80
C GLY A 342 1.22 -4.42 13.21
N ALA A 343 0.96 -5.41 14.06
CA ALA A 343 0.56 -5.22 15.45
C ALA A 343 1.74 -5.18 16.43
N GLY A 344 2.83 -5.89 16.12
CA GLY A 344 4.05 -5.92 16.92
C GLY A 344 4.94 -4.70 16.65
N SER A 345 4.45 -3.52 16.98
CA SER A 345 5.07 -2.22 16.79
C SER A 345 4.27 -1.14 17.54
N PHE A 346 4.68 0.12 17.44
CA PHE A 346 3.95 1.23 18.04
C PHE A 346 3.82 2.40 17.06
N PHE A 347 2.94 3.33 17.41
CA PHE A 347 2.79 4.62 16.74
C PHE A 347 2.90 5.78 17.72
N LEU A 348 3.47 6.88 17.25
CA LEU A 348 3.32 8.21 17.82
C LEU A 348 2.43 8.98 16.83
N PRO A 349 1.10 8.97 17.01
CA PRO A 349 0.20 9.62 16.08
C PRO A 349 0.26 11.14 16.30
N PHE A 350 0.69 11.85 15.27
CA PHE A 350 0.62 13.30 15.26
C PHE A 350 -0.68 13.77 14.59
N GLY A 351 -1.00 13.25 13.41
CA GLY A 351 -2.23 13.53 12.68
C GLY A 351 -2.46 15.00 12.36
N SER A 352 -3.61 15.29 11.75
CA SER A 352 -4.11 16.66 11.61
C SER A 352 -4.74 17.13 12.92
N LEU A 353 -3.94 17.60 13.86
CA LEU A 353 -4.45 18.10 15.13
C LEU A 353 -5.32 19.37 14.93
N PRO A 354 -6.38 19.55 15.75
CA PRO A 354 -7.10 20.82 15.78
C PRO A 354 -6.16 21.99 16.08
N PRO A 355 -6.41 23.18 15.53
CA PRO A 355 -5.53 24.36 15.66
C PRO A 355 -5.16 24.77 17.09
N GLN A 356 -5.85 24.23 18.08
CA GLN A 356 -5.69 24.61 19.50
C GLN A 356 -4.43 24.03 20.18
N ARG A 357 -3.78 23.02 19.57
CA ARG A 357 -2.58 22.39 20.17
C ARG A 357 -1.24 22.78 19.51
N SER A 358 -1.25 23.31 18.29
CA SER A 358 -0.02 23.30 17.48
C SER A 358 0.59 24.66 17.18
N GLY A 359 -0.04 25.78 17.50
CA GLY A 359 0.38 27.03 16.87
C GLY A 359 0.31 26.93 15.33
N ALA A 360 0.74 27.94 14.60
CA ALA A 360 0.80 27.86 13.14
C ALA A 360 1.95 26.97 12.70
N LEU A 361 1.65 25.72 12.32
CA LEU A 361 2.63 24.83 11.69
C LEU A 361 2.98 25.34 10.28
N PRO A 362 4.24 25.16 9.82
CA PRO A 362 4.67 25.61 8.50
C PRO A 362 4.18 24.69 7.36
N PHE A 363 3.26 23.76 7.63
CA PHE A 363 2.68 22.81 6.67
C PHE A 363 1.22 22.53 7.01
N SER A 364 0.47 22.12 5.99
CA SER A 364 -0.91 21.63 6.09
C SER A 364 -0.93 20.10 6.25
N ARG A 365 -2.01 19.59 6.85
CA ARG A 365 -2.26 18.16 7.07
C ARG A 365 -1.37 17.54 8.16
N GLY A 366 -1.20 16.22 8.18
CA GLY A 366 -0.53 15.56 9.27
C GLY A 366 0.33 14.37 8.87
N TYR A 367 0.92 13.72 9.87
CA TYR A 367 1.75 12.53 9.72
C TYR A 367 1.63 11.61 10.94
N GLY A 368 2.13 10.39 10.82
CA GLY A 368 2.33 9.47 11.93
C GLY A 368 3.78 8.99 11.98
N LEU A 369 4.26 8.66 13.17
CA LEU A 369 5.56 8.03 13.35
C LEU A 369 5.35 6.57 13.78
N TRP A 370 5.74 5.65 12.92
CA TRP A 370 5.74 4.22 13.19
C TRP A 370 7.08 3.79 13.75
N GLY A 371 7.08 3.00 14.83
CA GLY A 371 8.31 2.58 15.47
C GLY A 371 8.29 1.19 16.05
N ALA A 372 9.50 0.67 16.29
CA ALA A 372 9.72 -0.56 17.03
C ALA A 372 11.08 -0.53 17.72
N ILE A 373 11.19 -1.15 18.90
CA ILE A 373 12.43 -1.31 19.62
C ILE A 373 12.58 -2.79 20.02
N ASN A 374 13.72 -3.39 19.68
CA ASN A 374 14.03 -4.77 20.04
C ASN A 374 13.00 -5.81 19.51
N ARG A 375 12.45 -5.59 18.30
CA ARG A 375 11.49 -6.50 17.65
C ARG A 375 12.02 -7.19 16.40
N PHE A 376 13.27 -6.96 16.05
CA PHE A 376 13.91 -7.53 14.87
C PHE A 376 15.39 -7.82 15.15
N ASP A 377 15.89 -8.91 14.56
CA ASP A 377 17.32 -9.17 14.58
C ASP A 377 18.01 -8.28 13.56
N PRO A 378 18.95 -7.42 13.99
CA PRO A 378 19.78 -6.71 13.03
C PRO A 378 20.52 -7.72 12.15
N PRO A 379 20.58 -7.49 10.83
CA PRO A 379 21.38 -8.34 9.94
C PRO A 379 22.81 -8.49 10.47
N TRP A 380 23.45 -9.62 10.18
CA TRP A 380 24.79 -9.93 10.66
C TRP A 380 25.87 -8.91 10.23
N TRP A 381 25.61 -8.15 9.20
CA TRP A 381 26.48 -7.09 8.67
C TRP A 381 26.28 -5.73 9.37
N LEU A 382 25.37 -5.62 10.34
CA LEU A 382 25.27 -4.47 11.24
C LEU A 382 26.03 -4.73 12.55
N LYS A 383 26.74 -3.72 13.03
CA LYS A 383 27.37 -3.72 14.34
C LYS A 383 26.32 -3.94 15.43
N ARG A 384 26.62 -4.86 16.35
CA ARG A 384 25.78 -5.14 17.52
C ARG A 384 26.44 -4.61 18.78
N ASN A 385 25.70 -3.85 19.54
CA ASN A 385 26.09 -3.50 20.91
C ASN A 385 25.28 -4.38 21.87
N PRO A 386 25.91 -5.28 22.65
CA PRO A 386 25.21 -6.18 23.55
C PRO A 386 24.45 -5.46 24.68
N ASP A 387 24.91 -4.24 25.03
CA ASP A 387 24.33 -3.45 26.12
C ASP A 387 23.20 -2.53 25.66
N CYS A 388 22.95 -2.47 24.35
CA CYS A 388 21.91 -1.65 23.75
C CYS A 388 20.95 -2.47 22.87
N ARG A 389 19.78 -1.93 22.64
CA ARG A 389 18.80 -2.46 21.69
C ARG A 389 18.55 -1.45 20.58
N LEU A 390 18.49 -1.96 19.34
CA LEU A 390 18.24 -1.15 18.16
C LEU A 390 16.73 -0.88 18.02
N GLY A 391 16.40 0.37 17.75
CA GLY A 391 15.08 0.84 17.40
C GLY A 391 15.09 1.66 16.12
N PHE A 392 13.90 1.89 15.60
CA PHE A 392 13.66 2.84 14.52
C PHE A 392 12.37 3.63 14.74
N LEU A 393 12.35 4.84 14.20
CA LEU A 393 11.13 5.61 13.94
C LEU A 393 11.07 5.93 12.44
N ILE A 394 9.95 5.64 11.80
CA ILE A 394 9.67 5.99 10.41
C ILE A 394 8.47 6.92 10.39
N GLY A 395 8.66 8.14 9.89
CA GLY A 395 7.59 9.09 9.65
C GLY A 395 6.97 8.87 8.28
N HIS A 396 5.67 8.96 8.20
CA HIS A 396 4.93 8.99 6.95
C HIS A 396 3.82 10.03 7.03
N GLY A 397 3.86 10.95 6.09
CA GLY A 397 3.01 12.13 6.08
C GLY A 397 2.15 12.23 4.85
N GLU A 398 1.05 12.92 5.01
CA GLU A 398 0.10 13.20 3.95
C GLU A 398 0.72 14.15 2.91
N VAL A 399 0.56 13.82 1.65
CA VAL A 399 1.01 14.61 0.51
C VAL A 399 -0.17 15.37 -0.08
N LEU A 400 0.01 16.67 -0.33
CA LEU A 400 -1.03 17.48 -0.94
C LEU A 400 -1.23 17.08 -2.41
N PRO A 401 -2.48 16.92 -2.87
CA PRO A 401 -2.78 16.65 -4.26
C PRO A 401 -2.26 17.76 -5.17
N SER A 402 -1.52 17.40 -6.19
CA SER A 402 -0.98 18.34 -7.18
C SER A 402 -1.30 17.89 -8.60
N HIS A 403 -1.80 18.81 -9.42
CA HIS A 403 -2.07 18.58 -10.85
C HIS A 403 -0.83 18.17 -11.64
N GLN A 404 0.36 18.55 -11.17
CA GLN A 404 1.64 18.25 -11.82
C GLN A 404 2.11 16.82 -11.53
N ASN A 405 1.69 16.26 -10.38
CA ASN A 405 1.96 14.88 -10.02
C ASN A 405 0.98 13.97 -10.78
N ARG A 406 1.50 13.18 -11.73
CA ARG A 406 0.64 12.45 -12.65
C ARG A 406 1.29 11.22 -13.26
N VAL A 407 0.45 10.32 -13.72
CA VAL A 407 0.79 9.20 -14.62
C VAL A 407 0.25 9.52 -16.00
N THR A 408 1.07 9.35 -17.03
CA THR A 408 0.70 9.43 -18.44
C THR A 408 1.21 8.20 -19.18
N LEU A 409 0.82 8.03 -20.44
CA LEU A 409 1.41 7.01 -21.31
C LEU A 409 2.61 7.57 -22.03
N SER A 410 3.71 6.82 -22.05
CA SER A 410 4.91 7.11 -22.85
C SER A 410 4.69 6.69 -24.31
N GLU A 411 5.47 7.26 -25.24
CA GLU A 411 5.60 6.74 -26.59
C GLU A 411 6.38 5.41 -26.64
N THR A 412 7.21 5.17 -25.64
CA THR A 412 7.93 3.90 -25.48
C THR A 412 6.95 2.80 -25.09
N VAL A 413 7.12 1.63 -25.71
CA VAL A 413 6.29 0.45 -25.45
C VAL A 413 7.08 -0.63 -24.73
N ASP A 414 6.36 -1.48 -24.01
CA ASP A 414 6.91 -2.68 -23.41
C ASP A 414 7.11 -3.81 -24.46
N ARG A 415 7.57 -4.97 -24.01
CA ARG A 415 7.83 -6.12 -24.88
C ARG A 415 6.60 -6.69 -25.60
N TRP A 416 5.39 -6.31 -25.18
CA TRP A 416 4.11 -6.71 -25.80
C TRP A 416 3.53 -5.61 -26.69
N GLY A 417 4.28 -4.51 -26.91
CA GLY A 417 3.85 -3.38 -27.74
C GLY A 417 2.86 -2.45 -27.04
N VAL A 418 2.77 -2.48 -25.72
CA VAL A 418 1.85 -1.63 -24.95
C VAL A 418 2.59 -0.43 -24.38
N PRO A 419 2.11 0.82 -24.54
CA PRO A 419 2.69 2.00 -23.95
C PRO A 419 3.00 1.85 -22.46
N ILE A 420 4.23 2.21 -22.05
CA ILE A 420 4.63 2.13 -20.64
C ILE A 420 4.13 3.37 -19.87
N PRO A 421 3.92 3.27 -18.55
CA PRO A 421 3.57 4.44 -17.75
C PRO A 421 4.77 5.39 -17.64
N HIS A 422 4.51 6.69 -17.80
CA HIS A 422 5.43 7.78 -17.50
C HIS A 422 4.94 8.48 -16.24
N ILE A 423 5.78 8.50 -15.19
CA ILE A 423 5.41 8.95 -13.85
C ILE A 423 6.15 10.25 -13.55
N SER A 424 5.42 11.35 -13.40
CA SER A 424 5.93 12.63 -12.92
C SER A 424 5.37 12.88 -11.53
N CYS A 425 6.23 12.89 -10.51
CA CYS A 425 5.83 13.13 -9.13
C CYS A 425 6.99 13.78 -8.37
N ARG A 426 6.70 14.78 -7.56
CA ARG A 426 7.68 15.50 -6.73
C ARG A 426 7.07 15.99 -5.44
N TRP A 427 7.90 16.16 -4.45
CA TRP A 427 7.51 16.81 -3.20
C TRP A 427 7.44 18.32 -3.37
N GLY A 428 6.53 18.95 -2.65
CA GLY A 428 6.41 20.39 -2.54
C GLY A 428 7.08 20.96 -1.27
N THR A 429 6.92 22.24 -1.07
CA THR A 429 7.40 22.94 0.14
C THR A 429 6.68 22.45 1.41
N ASN A 430 5.40 22.06 1.28
CA ASN A 430 4.60 21.49 2.35
C ASN A 430 5.23 20.21 2.89
N GLU A 431 5.55 19.26 2.02
CA GLU A 431 6.13 17.97 2.38
C GLU A 431 7.54 18.12 2.95
N THR A 432 8.32 19.07 2.42
CA THR A 432 9.67 19.38 2.92
C THR A 432 9.62 19.94 4.36
N ALA A 433 8.69 20.86 4.62
CA ALA A 433 8.49 21.41 5.96
C ALA A 433 7.99 20.35 6.95
N MET A 434 7.08 19.47 6.50
CA MET A 434 6.58 18.35 7.30
C MET A 434 7.70 17.39 7.70
N VAL A 435 8.60 17.03 6.78
CA VAL A 435 9.76 16.16 7.06
C VAL A 435 10.70 16.80 8.09
N ALA A 436 10.96 18.09 8.00
CA ALA A 436 11.77 18.81 9.00
C ALA A 436 11.13 18.72 10.40
N HIS A 437 9.82 18.87 10.48
CA HIS A 437 9.08 18.72 11.75
C HIS A 437 9.10 17.27 12.28
N MET A 438 8.93 16.26 11.39
CA MET A 438 9.08 14.85 11.75
C MET A 438 10.44 14.58 12.41
N HIS A 439 11.53 15.14 11.84
CA HIS A 439 12.86 14.97 12.41
C HIS A 439 12.96 15.56 13.82
N THR A 440 12.38 16.75 14.05
CA THR A 440 12.36 17.38 15.36
C THR A 440 11.64 16.49 16.38
N LEU A 441 10.45 16.02 16.04
CA LEU A 441 9.64 15.18 16.93
C LEU A 441 10.29 13.82 17.19
N MET A 442 10.90 13.19 16.17
CA MET A 442 11.66 11.95 16.33
C MET A 442 12.85 12.12 17.28
N ASN A 443 13.61 13.19 17.10
CA ASN A 443 14.78 13.48 17.94
C ASN A 443 14.37 13.70 19.40
N GLU A 444 13.29 14.44 19.62
CA GLU A 444 12.72 14.67 20.95
C GLU A 444 12.24 13.36 21.61
N ALA A 445 11.45 12.57 20.90
CA ALA A 445 10.94 11.30 21.42
C ALA A 445 12.06 10.32 21.76
N ILE A 446 13.11 10.22 20.91
CA ILE A 446 14.28 9.37 21.15
C ILE A 446 15.05 9.84 22.39
N ALA A 447 15.29 11.15 22.52
CA ALA A 447 16.00 11.72 23.66
C ALA A 447 15.24 11.53 24.97
N LEU A 448 13.93 11.76 25.00
CA LEU A 448 13.08 11.51 26.17
C LEU A 448 13.10 10.04 26.60
N GLY A 449 13.14 9.10 25.63
CA GLY A 449 13.29 7.67 25.90
C GLY A 449 14.69 7.24 26.36
N GLY A 450 15.65 8.17 26.47
CA GLY A 450 17.04 7.88 26.81
C GLY A 450 17.80 7.17 25.67
N GLY A 451 17.35 7.36 24.43
CA GLY A 451 17.96 6.79 23.24
C GLY A 451 19.01 7.70 22.61
N GLU A 452 19.89 7.11 21.83
CA GLU A 452 20.91 7.79 21.03
C GLU A 452 20.71 7.48 19.55
N ILE A 453 20.65 8.53 18.72
CA ILE A 453 20.50 8.38 17.27
C ILE A 453 21.76 7.73 16.70
N GLN A 454 21.56 6.66 15.93
CA GLN A 454 22.64 5.93 15.27
C GLN A 454 22.49 6.09 13.75
N PRO A 455 23.41 6.78 13.09
CA PRO A 455 23.46 6.76 11.64
C PRO A 455 23.59 5.32 11.12
N LEU A 456 22.79 4.95 10.13
CA LEU A 456 22.80 3.57 9.62
C LEU A 456 24.15 3.22 9.00
N THR A 457 24.84 4.19 8.37
CA THR A 457 26.22 4.05 7.86
C THR A 457 27.21 3.62 8.95
N ASP A 458 27.08 4.18 10.15
CA ASP A 458 27.99 3.88 11.24
C ASP A 458 27.79 2.46 11.80
N LEU A 459 26.61 1.88 11.54
CA LEU A 459 26.27 0.51 11.91
C LEU A 459 26.71 -0.51 10.86
N VAL A 460 26.97 -0.12 9.60
CA VAL A 460 27.35 -1.05 8.52
C VAL A 460 28.79 -1.51 8.67
N MET A 461 29.00 -2.82 8.67
CA MET A 461 30.34 -3.42 8.75
C MET A 461 30.98 -3.69 7.37
N MET A 462 30.23 -3.59 6.29
CA MET A 462 30.67 -3.95 4.93
C MET A 462 30.62 -2.76 3.97
N PRO A 463 31.77 -2.25 3.50
CA PRO A 463 31.83 -1.11 2.58
C PRO A 463 31.08 -1.33 1.25
N LEU A 464 30.96 -2.58 0.79
CA LEU A 464 30.25 -2.94 -0.45
C LEU A 464 28.73 -2.69 -0.39
N ILE A 465 28.16 -2.60 0.80
CA ILE A 465 26.71 -2.36 1.01
C ILE A 465 26.46 -0.86 1.23
N GLU A 466 27.51 -0.08 1.49
CA GLU A 466 27.42 1.36 1.76
C GLU A 466 26.66 2.15 0.68
N PRO A 467 26.80 1.90 -0.64
CA PRO A 467 26.02 2.60 -1.65
C PRO A 467 24.51 2.28 -1.59
N ILE A 468 24.16 1.06 -1.16
CA ILE A 468 22.75 0.64 -0.97
C ILE A 468 22.18 1.32 0.27
N VAL A 469 22.98 1.40 1.33
CA VAL A 469 22.67 2.04 2.60
C VAL A 469 22.73 3.57 2.47
N GLY A 470 23.61 4.10 1.64
CA GLY A 470 23.77 5.53 1.36
C GLY A 470 22.51 6.14 0.72
N ASN A 471 21.77 5.37 -0.07
CA ASN A 471 20.44 5.79 -0.53
C ASN A 471 19.40 5.84 0.63
N LEU A 472 19.56 5.00 1.65
CA LEU A 472 18.82 5.12 2.92
C LEU A 472 19.31 6.34 3.74
N GLU A 473 20.55 6.78 3.55
CA GLU A 473 21.09 8.00 4.18
C GLU A 473 20.62 9.29 3.49
N ALA A 474 20.20 9.27 2.23
CA ALA A 474 19.48 10.40 1.64
C ALA A 474 18.25 10.78 2.49
N MET A 475 17.73 9.84 3.28
CA MET A 475 16.73 10.10 4.32
C MET A 475 17.25 10.91 5.51
N LYS A 476 18.56 11.07 5.70
CA LYS A 476 19.12 11.89 6.79
C LYS A 476 18.88 13.38 6.58
N ALA A 477 18.95 13.84 5.34
CA ALA A 477 18.92 15.26 4.98
C ALA A 477 17.58 15.71 4.41
N GLY A 478 16.64 14.78 4.12
CA GLY A 478 15.37 15.09 3.47
C GLY A 478 14.48 13.86 3.32
N ALA A 479 13.50 13.96 2.44
CA ALA A 479 12.65 12.84 2.04
C ALA A 479 13.27 12.04 0.90
N PRO A 480 13.15 10.71 0.87
CA PRO A 480 13.47 9.91 -0.31
C PRO A 480 12.55 10.30 -1.48
N PRO A 481 12.88 9.91 -2.72
CA PRO A 481 12.01 10.14 -3.87
C PRO A 481 10.59 9.59 -3.67
N PRO A 482 9.57 10.17 -4.32
CA PRO A 482 8.23 9.59 -4.35
C PRO A 482 8.23 8.13 -4.82
N GLY A 483 7.27 7.35 -4.34
CA GLY A 483 7.18 5.90 -4.57
C GLY A 483 7.99 5.06 -3.57
N TYR A 484 8.87 5.68 -2.78
CA TYR A 484 9.69 4.97 -1.80
C TYR A 484 8.85 4.33 -0.70
N TYR A 485 7.80 5.00 -0.22
CA TYR A 485 6.96 4.48 0.85
C TYR A 485 5.93 3.44 0.37
N VAL A 486 5.77 3.31 -0.96
CA VAL A 486 4.94 2.26 -1.61
C VAL A 486 3.43 2.42 -1.31
N HIS A 487 2.99 3.65 -1.05
CA HIS A 487 1.59 4.01 -0.82
C HIS A 487 1.05 4.89 -1.95
N GLU A 488 1.25 4.49 -3.21
CA GLU A 488 0.78 5.24 -4.37
C GLU A 488 -0.76 5.33 -4.36
N LEU A 489 -1.28 6.56 -4.40
CA LEU A 489 -2.69 6.92 -4.31
C LEU A 489 -3.05 7.99 -5.34
N GLY A 490 -4.33 8.10 -5.66
CA GLY A 490 -4.85 9.12 -6.58
C GLY A 490 -4.70 8.78 -8.05
N GLY A 491 -5.13 9.69 -8.91
CA GLY A 491 -5.09 9.56 -10.35
C GLY A 491 -6.41 9.21 -11.03
N ALA A 492 -7.40 8.73 -10.29
CA ALA A 492 -8.76 8.53 -10.75
C ALA A 492 -9.73 8.94 -9.63
N PRO A 493 -9.73 10.22 -9.21
CA PRO A 493 -10.38 10.67 -8.00
C PRO A 493 -11.87 10.38 -7.98
N MET A 494 -12.37 10.02 -6.79
CA MET A 494 -13.79 9.88 -6.48
C MET A 494 -14.43 11.26 -6.28
N GLY A 495 -15.70 11.44 -6.70
CA GLY A 495 -16.40 12.70 -6.49
C GLY A 495 -17.91 12.61 -6.67
N ASN A 496 -18.56 13.78 -6.62
CA ASN A 496 -20.01 13.93 -6.80
C ASN A 496 -20.38 14.51 -8.16
N ASP A 497 -19.40 14.93 -8.97
CA ASP A 497 -19.62 15.53 -10.29
C ASP A 497 -18.65 14.90 -11.31
N GLU A 498 -19.18 14.49 -12.46
CA GLU A 498 -18.38 13.92 -13.55
C GLU A 498 -17.40 14.91 -14.20
N ASN A 499 -17.57 16.21 -13.97
CA ASN A 499 -16.69 17.24 -14.52
C ASN A 499 -15.44 17.50 -13.67
N ASP A 500 -15.36 16.95 -12.45
CA ASP A 500 -14.21 17.11 -11.55
C ASP A 500 -13.65 15.80 -11.00
N SER A 501 -14.29 14.66 -11.29
CA SER A 501 -13.90 13.35 -10.80
C SER A 501 -14.02 12.26 -11.87
N VAL A 502 -13.26 11.20 -11.72
CA VAL A 502 -13.23 10.06 -12.66
C VAL A 502 -14.27 9.00 -12.28
N VAL A 503 -14.50 8.82 -10.99
CA VAL A 503 -15.49 7.86 -10.47
C VAL A 503 -16.46 8.54 -9.51
N ASP A 504 -17.67 7.98 -9.45
CA ASP A 504 -18.72 8.44 -8.53
C ASP A 504 -18.46 7.97 -7.08
N SER A 505 -19.36 8.34 -6.16
CA SER A 505 -19.29 7.96 -4.74
C SER A 505 -19.38 6.45 -4.47
N TRP A 506 -19.75 5.66 -5.46
CA TRP A 506 -19.80 4.19 -5.43
C TRP A 506 -18.65 3.54 -6.20
N ASN A 507 -17.61 4.31 -6.56
CA ASN A 507 -16.44 3.86 -7.31
C ASN A 507 -16.72 3.47 -8.78
N ARG A 508 -17.85 3.83 -9.36
CA ARG A 508 -18.20 3.54 -10.75
C ARG A 508 -17.61 4.62 -11.66
N LEU A 509 -17.00 4.23 -12.76
CA LEU A 509 -16.65 5.19 -13.82
C LEU A 509 -17.92 5.90 -14.31
N TRP A 510 -17.93 7.23 -14.35
CA TRP A 510 -19.11 8.04 -14.72
C TRP A 510 -19.72 7.62 -16.05
N ARG A 511 -18.89 7.43 -17.07
CA ARG A 511 -19.33 7.07 -18.42
C ARG A 511 -19.30 5.56 -18.71
N CYS A 512 -19.00 4.73 -17.69
CA CYS A 512 -18.97 3.28 -17.79
C CYS A 512 -19.30 2.64 -16.43
N PRO A 513 -20.57 2.75 -15.95
CA PRO A 513 -20.95 2.51 -14.55
C PRO A 513 -20.82 1.04 -14.09
N ASN A 514 -20.58 0.11 -15.00
CA ASN A 514 -20.29 -1.29 -14.68
C ASN A 514 -18.79 -1.58 -14.55
N VAL A 515 -17.96 -0.55 -14.48
CA VAL A 515 -16.54 -0.65 -14.11
C VAL A 515 -16.32 0.02 -12.77
N LEU A 516 -15.87 -0.73 -11.78
CA LEU A 516 -15.55 -0.25 -10.45
C LEU A 516 -14.03 -0.05 -10.34
N VAL A 517 -13.60 1.11 -9.85
CA VAL A 517 -12.19 1.42 -9.55
C VAL A 517 -12.04 1.52 -8.03
N VAL A 518 -11.43 0.51 -7.39
CA VAL A 518 -11.51 0.34 -5.93
C VAL A 518 -10.16 0.20 -5.23
N ASP A 519 -9.06 0.37 -5.95
CA ASP A 519 -7.72 0.44 -5.35
C ASP A 519 -7.31 1.89 -5.00
N GLY A 520 -6.04 2.11 -4.72
CA GLY A 520 -5.55 3.45 -4.35
C GLY A 520 -5.73 4.53 -5.42
N SER A 521 -6.06 4.17 -6.67
CA SER A 521 -6.24 5.16 -7.74
C SER A 521 -7.48 6.05 -7.54
N CYS A 522 -8.52 5.58 -6.85
CA CYS A 522 -9.75 6.35 -6.62
C CYS A 522 -9.65 7.39 -5.48
N TRP A 523 -8.51 7.51 -4.82
CA TRP A 523 -8.31 8.39 -3.67
C TRP A 523 -8.22 9.86 -4.09
N THR A 524 -8.79 10.73 -3.24
CA THR A 524 -8.79 12.19 -3.44
C THR A 524 -7.72 12.89 -2.61
N THR A 525 -7.35 12.30 -1.47
CA THR A 525 -6.27 12.74 -0.57
C THR A 525 -5.48 11.52 -0.12
N SER A 526 -4.20 11.67 0.24
CA SER A 526 -3.40 10.49 0.65
C SER A 526 -3.64 10.08 2.10
N ALA A 527 -4.13 10.98 2.94
CA ALA A 527 -4.16 10.80 4.39
C ALA A 527 -2.75 10.53 4.95
N TRP A 528 -2.60 10.30 6.26
CA TRP A 528 -1.33 9.86 6.84
C TRP A 528 -1.36 8.38 7.26
N GLN A 529 -2.53 7.83 7.43
CA GLN A 529 -2.73 6.43 7.83
C GLN A 529 -2.36 5.48 6.68
N SER A 530 -1.89 4.28 7.05
CA SER A 530 -1.65 3.21 6.06
C SER A 530 -2.93 2.89 5.28
N PRO A 531 -2.94 2.97 3.95
CA PRO A 531 -4.18 3.04 3.16
C PRO A 531 -4.89 1.69 2.97
N THR A 532 -4.22 0.56 3.18
CA THR A 532 -4.70 -0.75 2.73
C THR A 532 -6.04 -1.15 3.32
N LEU A 533 -6.28 -0.92 4.63
CA LEU A 533 -7.58 -1.26 5.25
C LEU A 533 -8.71 -0.41 4.64
N THR A 534 -8.47 0.87 4.39
CA THR A 534 -9.46 1.77 3.78
C THR A 534 -9.75 1.37 2.33
N MET A 535 -8.72 1.02 1.53
CA MET A 535 -8.94 0.48 0.19
C MET A 535 -9.79 -0.79 0.22
N MET A 536 -9.54 -1.71 1.15
CA MET A 536 -10.36 -2.93 1.30
C MET A 536 -11.81 -2.60 1.74
N ALA A 537 -12.01 -1.61 2.61
CA ALA A 537 -13.34 -1.18 3.05
C ALA A 537 -14.13 -0.54 1.90
N ILE A 538 -13.51 0.35 1.12
CA ILE A 538 -14.06 0.93 -0.11
C ILE A 538 -14.43 -0.18 -1.11
N THR A 539 -13.54 -1.13 -1.33
CA THR A 539 -13.77 -2.28 -2.23
C THR A 539 -15.00 -3.08 -1.83
N ARG A 540 -15.09 -3.45 -0.54
CA ARG A 540 -16.24 -4.20 -0.02
C ARG A 540 -17.54 -3.42 -0.18
N ARG A 541 -17.53 -2.13 0.13
CA ARG A 541 -18.67 -1.23 -0.03
C ARG A 541 -19.14 -1.16 -1.49
N ALA A 542 -18.24 -0.90 -2.42
CA ALA A 542 -18.54 -0.78 -3.85
C ALA A 542 -19.07 -2.08 -4.44
N CYS A 543 -18.43 -3.22 -4.14
CA CYS A 543 -18.88 -4.53 -4.62
C CYS A 543 -20.26 -4.90 -4.06
N GLN A 544 -20.55 -4.62 -2.79
CA GLN A 544 -21.88 -4.87 -2.21
C GLN A 544 -22.96 -3.99 -2.85
N GLN A 545 -22.63 -2.74 -3.19
CA GLN A 545 -23.57 -1.85 -3.89
C GLN A 545 -23.86 -2.33 -5.31
N ALA A 546 -22.86 -2.83 -6.03
CA ALA A 546 -23.03 -3.34 -7.39
C ALA A 546 -23.95 -4.58 -7.47
N LEU A 547 -24.13 -5.29 -6.35
CA LEU A 547 -25.02 -6.46 -6.26
C LEU A 547 -26.48 -6.12 -5.97
N ARG A 548 -26.84 -4.85 -5.73
CA ARG A 548 -28.23 -4.47 -5.47
C ARG A 548 -29.02 -4.50 -6.75
N PRO A 549 -30.29 -4.98 -6.73
CA PRO A 549 -31.11 -5.14 -7.94
C PRO A 549 -31.31 -3.85 -8.75
N GLU A 550 -31.22 -2.70 -8.11
CA GLU A 550 -31.36 -1.37 -8.74
C GLU A 550 -30.15 -1.00 -9.61
N ASN A 551 -29.05 -1.75 -9.53
CA ASN A 551 -27.77 -1.49 -10.24
C ASN A 551 -27.30 -2.68 -11.09
N ALA A 552 -28.09 -3.76 -11.17
CA ALA A 552 -27.75 -4.98 -11.92
C ALA A 552 -28.14 -4.90 -13.41
#